data_1152e20fec4c5f8f7a4ca90f018bea22
#
_entry.id   1152e20fec4c5f8f7a4ca90f018bea22
#
_cell.length_a   1.000
_cell.length_b   1.000
_cell.length_c   1.000
_cell.angle_alpha   90.00
_cell.angle_beta   90.00
_cell.angle_gamma   90.00
#
_symmetry.space_group_name_H-M   'P 1'
#
loop_
_entity.id
_entity.type
_entity.pdbx_description
1 polymer ?
#
loop_
_entity_poly.entity_id
_entity_poly.type
_entity_poly.pdbx_seq_one_letter_code
_entity_poly.pdbx_strand_id
1 'polypeptide(L)'
;MMLKNLHNKILNANSLYELKKIPDETFDLIFADPPYNLQLQNSLVRPDRSKVNAVNDKWDQFESFKTYDKFTSDWLNECKRVLKKNGSIWVIGSYHNIFRVGKIVQDLGFWILNDVIWNKNNPMPNFRGTRFTNAHETLIWASKSKKSKYTFNYQSMKSFNDDLQMRSTWNLP
;
A
#
# COMPACT_ATOMS: atom_id res chain seq x y z
N MET A 1 -21.70 -12.37 7.39
CA MET A 1 -20.70 -12.69 8.43
C MET A 1 -20.85 -11.70 9.58
N MET A 2 -21.01 -12.12 10.83
CA MET A 2 -21.13 -11.17 11.93
C MET A 2 -19.77 -10.51 12.19
N LEU A 3 -19.70 -9.18 12.29
CA LEU A 3 -18.50 -8.38 12.55
C LEU A 3 -17.70 -8.86 13.76
N LYS A 4 -18.37 -9.35 14.81
CA LYS A 4 -17.72 -9.95 16.00
C LYS A 4 -16.75 -11.08 15.69
N ASN A 5 -16.92 -11.77 14.56
CA ASN A 5 -16.05 -12.87 14.15
C ASN A 5 -14.77 -12.41 13.44
N LEU A 6 -14.65 -11.13 13.12
CA LEU A 6 -13.46 -10.54 12.46
C LEU A 6 -12.56 -9.77 13.43
N HIS A 7 -13.05 -9.46 14.63
CA HIS A 7 -12.28 -8.67 15.59
C HIS A 7 -11.05 -9.44 16.09
N ASN A 8 -9.87 -8.85 15.96
CA ASN A 8 -8.57 -9.44 16.33
C ASN A 8 -8.29 -10.80 15.65
N LYS A 9 -8.67 -10.96 14.37
CA LYS A 9 -8.44 -12.18 13.59
C LYS A 9 -7.46 -11.93 12.47
N ILE A 10 -6.63 -12.93 12.21
CA ILE A 10 -5.82 -13.06 10.98
C ILE A 10 -6.52 -14.06 10.08
N LEU A 11 -6.81 -13.66 8.84
CA LEU A 11 -7.43 -14.51 7.85
C LEU A 11 -6.39 -14.84 6.77
N ASN A 12 -5.96 -16.08 6.69
CA ASN A 12 -5.12 -16.56 5.58
C ASN A 12 -6.03 -16.97 4.42
N ALA A 13 -6.38 -15.99 3.55
CA ALA A 13 -7.33 -16.20 2.48
C ALA A 13 -7.15 -15.15 1.36
N ASN A 14 -7.83 -15.35 0.23
CA ASN A 14 -7.90 -14.37 -0.84
C ASN A 14 -8.70 -13.13 -0.36
N SER A 15 -8.02 -11.98 -0.28
CA SER A 15 -8.59 -10.74 0.23
C SER A 15 -9.81 -10.26 -0.54
N LEU A 16 -9.81 -10.37 -1.88
CA LEU A 16 -10.96 -10.01 -2.72
C LEU A 16 -12.21 -10.83 -2.39
N TYR A 17 -12.03 -12.11 -2.12
CA TYR A 17 -13.12 -12.99 -1.76
C TYR A 17 -13.65 -12.70 -0.35
N GLU A 18 -12.76 -12.45 0.60
CA GLU A 18 -13.15 -12.14 1.97
C GLU A 18 -13.77 -10.75 2.11
N LEU A 19 -13.23 -9.74 1.43
CA LEU A 19 -13.79 -8.39 1.44
C LEU A 19 -15.26 -8.37 0.99
N LYS A 20 -15.64 -9.16 -0.02
CA LYS A 20 -17.03 -9.26 -0.50
C LYS A 20 -18.03 -9.74 0.55
N LYS A 21 -17.57 -10.47 1.57
CA LYS A 21 -18.41 -10.96 2.67
C LYS A 21 -18.62 -9.93 3.77
N ILE A 22 -17.83 -8.86 3.77
CA ILE A 22 -17.87 -7.81 4.77
C ILE A 22 -18.95 -6.79 4.39
N PRO A 23 -19.81 -6.37 5.33
CA PRO A 23 -20.81 -5.35 5.07
C PRO A 23 -20.19 -4.02 4.65
N ASP A 24 -20.97 -3.19 3.95
CA ASP A 24 -20.60 -1.82 3.62
C ASP A 24 -20.31 -1.01 4.89
N GLU A 25 -19.45 -0.01 4.77
CA GLU A 25 -19.18 0.98 5.82
C GLU A 25 -18.78 0.36 7.18
N THR A 26 -17.95 -0.67 7.14
CA THR A 26 -17.52 -1.42 8.33
C THR A 26 -16.27 -0.83 8.99
N PHE A 27 -15.28 -0.42 8.19
CA PHE A 27 -13.96 -0.04 8.70
C PHE A 27 -13.75 1.49 8.72
N ASP A 28 -13.08 1.96 9.77
CA ASP A 28 -12.65 3.34 9.88
C ASP A 28 -11.34 3.60 9.14
N LEU A 29 -10.46 2.59 9.11
CA LEU A 29 -9.14 2.64 8.50
C LEU A 29 -8.84 1.32 7.78
N ILE A 30 -8.24 1.42 6.60
CA ILE A 30 -7.63 0.30 5.88
C ILE A 30 -6.15 0.62 5.66
N PHE A 31 -5.27 -0.33 5.95
CA PHE A 31 -3.87 -0.32 5.52
C PHE A 31 -3.68 -1.49 4.54
N ALA A 32 -3.21 -1.19 3.33
CA ALA A 32 -3.04 -2.18 2.28
C ALA A 32 -1.60 -2.24 1.80
N ASP A 33 -1.05 -3.45 1.76
CA ASP A 33 0.24 -3.78 1.14
C ASP A 33 -0.04 -4.79 0.01
N PRO A 34 -0.44 -4.30 -1.19
CA PRO A 34 -0.85 -5.16 -2.30
C PRO A 34 0.37 -5.77 -3.02
N PRO A 35 0.18 -6.76 -3.89
CA PRO A 35 1.20 -7.22 -4.82
C PRO A 35 1.82 -6.04 -5.58
N TYR A 36 3.16 -6.04 -5.74
CA TYR A 36 3.89 -4.95 -6.41
C TYR A 36 4.06 -5.17 -7.91
N ASN A 37 3.71 -6.36 -8.40
CA ASN A 37 3.99 -6.79 -9.76
C ASN A 37 5.49 -6.70 -10.07
N LEU A 38 6.30 -7.24 -9.18
CA LEU A 38 7.75 -7.28 -9.31
C LEU A 38 8.12 -8.13 -10.52
N GLN A 39 8.29 -7.52 -11.69
CA GLN A 39 8.67 -8.20 -12.93
C GLN A 39 10.16 -8.58 -12.89
N LEU A 40 10.54 -9.42 -11.95
CA LEU A 40 11.89 -9.96 -11.84
C LEU A 40 12.04 -11.10 -12.85
N GLN A 41 12.60 -10.80 -14.01
CA GLN A 41 12.82 -11.78 -15.09
C GLN A 41 13.95 -12.78 -14.79
N ASN A 42 14.78 -12.53 -13.78
CA ASN A 42 15.96 -13.36 -13.46
C ASN A 42 16.17 -13.46 -11.96
N SER A 43 16.77 -14.59 -11.54
CA SER A 43 17.25 -14.76 -10.15
C SER A 43 18.25 -13.65 -9.83
N LEU A 44 17.99 -12.88 -8.79
CA LEU A 44 18.96 -11.93 -8.27
C LEU A 44 20.08 -12.67 -7.56
N VAL A 45 21.31 -12.37 -7.94
CA VAL A 45 22.52 -12.94 -7.33
C VAL A 45 23.28 -11.81 -6.65
N ARG A 46 23.66 -12.01 -5.39
CA ARG A 46 24.51 -11.06 -4.65
C ARG A 46 25.95 -11.06 -5.18
N PRO A 47 26.77 -10.06 -4.87
CA PRO A 47 28.18 -10.04 -5.26
C PRO A 47 28.97 -11.25 -4.79
N ASP A 48 28.59 -11.86 -3.67
CA ASP A 48 29.16 -13.10 -3.10
C ASP A 48 28.69 -14.38 -3.82
N ARG A 49 27.93 -14.24 -4.94
CA ARG A 49 27.30 -15.32 -5.71
C ARG A 49 26.18 -16.06 -4.99
N SER A 50 25.76 -15.65 -3.80
CA SER A 50 24.58 -16.21 -3.16
C SER A 50 23.31 -15.76 -3.90
N LYS A 51 22.35 -16.68 -4.04
CA LYS A 51 21.04 -16.35 -4.62
C LYS A 51 20.24 -15.51 -3.63
N VAL A 52 19.68 -14.39 -4.10
CA VAL A 52 18.65 -13.69 -3.36
C VAL A 52 17.35 -14.46 -3.57
N ASN A 53 16.73 -14.88 -2.49
CA ASN A 53 15.37 -15.43 -2.54
C ASN A 53 14.44 -14.24 -2.77
N ALA A 54 14.41 -13.75 -4.02
CA ALA A 54 13.50 -12.68 -4.43
C ALA A 54 12.11 -13.28 -4.60
N VAL A 55 11.11 -12.49 -4.33
CA VAL A 55 9.71 -12.89 -4.49
C VAL A 55 9.47 -13.26 -5.96
N ASN A 56 9.45 -14.55 -6.23
CA ASN A 56 9.06 -15.13 -7.53
C ASN A 56 7.69 -15.79 -7.44
N ASP A 57 6.91 -15.40 -6.45
CA ASP A 57 5.62 -16.02 -6.17
C ASP A 57 4.60 -15.63 -7.25
N LYS A 58 3.81 -16.62 -7.66
CA LYS A 58 2.79 -16.43 -8.70
C LYS A 58 1.77 -15.36 -8.36
N TRP A 59 1.54 -15.08 -7.09
CA TRP A 59 0.59 -14.06 -6.65
C TRP A 59 1.07 -12.61 -6.90
N ASP A 60 2.39 -12.39 -7.09
CA ASP A 60 2.97 -11.08 -7.44
C ASP A 60 3.32 -10.96 -8.93
N GLN A 61 2.86 -11.89 -9.77
CA GLN A 61 3.12 -11.92 -11.20
C GLN A 61 1.82 -11.74 -11.99
N PHE A 62 1.79 -10.72 -12.82
CA PHE A 62 0.65 -10.43 -13.69
C PHE A 62 1.10 -10.48 -15.17
N GLU A 63 0.28 -11.07 -16.03
CA GLU A 63 0.58 -11.21 -17.45
C GLU A 63 0.71 -9.87 -18.18
N SER A 64 0.02 -8.84 -17.70
CA SER A 64 0.04 -7.51 -18.27
C SER A 64 -0.31 -6.44 -17.24
N PHE A 65 0.07 -5.20 -17.53
CA PHE A 65 -0.40 -4.06 -16.74
C PHE A 65 -1.92 -3.91 -16.76
N LYS A 66 -2.60 -4.32 -17.82
CA LYS A 66 -4.07 -4.31 -17.88
C LYS A 66 -4.67 -5.26 -16.83
N THR A 67 -4.10 -6.45 -16.71
CA THR A 67 -4.52 -7.44 -15.70
C THR A 67 -4.25 -6.94 -14.29
N TYR A 68 -3.08 -6.33 -14.07
CA TYR A 68 -2.72 -5.71 -12.81
C TYR A 68 -3.65 -4.56 -12.44
N ASP A 69 -3.97 -3.66 -13.38
CA ASP A 69 -4.87 -2.53 -13.16
C ASP A 69 -6.28 -3.01 -12.82
N LYS A 70 -6.76 -4.07 -13.50
CA LYS A 70 -8.04 -4.67 -13.17
C LYS A 70 -8.06 -5.24 -11.75
N PHE A 71 -7.06 -6.02 -11.38
CA PHE A 71 -6.91 -6.55 -10.03
C PHE A 71 -6.89 -5.41 -8.99
N THR A 72 -6.10 -4.35 -9.26
CA THR A 72 -5.99 -3.19 -8.38
C THR A 72 -7.31 -2.45 -8.23
N SER A 73 -8.03 -2.27 -9.33
CA SER A 73 -9.36 -1.66 -9.31
C SER A 73 -10.37 -2.50 -8.51
N ASP A 74 -10.33 -3.82 -8.68
CA ASP A 74 -11.27 -4.74 -8.02
C ASP A 74 -11.12 -4.67 -6.49
N TRP A 75 -9.89 -4.78 -5.94
CA TRP A 75 -9.71 -4.73 -4.50
C TRP A 75 -9.90 -3.32 -3.91
N LEU A 76 -9.51 -2.27 -4.63
CA LEU A 76 -9.74 -0.90 -4.18
C LEU A 76 -11.23 -0.54 -4.14
N ASN A 77 -12.03 -1.03 -5.10
CA ASN A 77 -13.49 -0.88 -5.06
C ASN A 77 -14.09 -1.52 -3.81
N GLU A 78 -13.67 -2.74 -3.47
CA GLU A 78 -14.13 -3.40 -2.25
C GLU A 78 -13.65 -2.66 -1.00
N CYS A 79 -12.41 -2.18 -0.96
CA CYS A 79 -11.94 -1.33 0.13
C CYS A 79 -12.79 -0.06 0.28
N LYS A 80 -13.14 0.59 -0.84
CA LYS A 80 -14.00 1.77 -0.82
C LYS A 80 -15.39 1.47 -0.29
N ARG A 81 -15.96 0.33 -0.66
CA ARG A 81 -17.28 -0.12 -0.21
C ARG A 81 -17.29 -0.35 1.30
N VAL A 82 -16.31 -1.09 1.83
CA VAL A 82 -16.26 -1.45 3.26
C VAL A 82 -15.73 -0.32 4.16
N LEU A 83 -15.11 0.72 3.61
CA LEU A 83 -14.75 1.92 4.35
C LEU A 83 -15.99 2.72 4.75
N LYS A 84 -16.06 3.18 5.99
CA LYS A 84 -17.06 4.14 6.46
C LYS A 84 -16.95 5.46 5.69
N LYS A 85 -18.01 6.26 5.74
CA LYS A 85 -18.10 7.57 5.06
C LYS A 85 -16.91 8.49 5.38
N ASN A 86 -16.44 8.48 6.62
CA ASN A 86 -15.32 9.28 7.09
C ASN A 86 -14.01 8.48 7.23
N GLY A 87 -13.99 7.26 6.71
CA GLY A 87 -12.82 6.38 6.77
C GLY A 87 -11.71 6.81 5.81
N SER A 88 -10.51 6.32 6.08
CA SER A 88 -9.33 6.56 5.25
C SER A 88 -8.61 5.26 4.91
N ILE A 89 -7.84 5.29 3.84
CA ILE A 89 -7.03 4.18 3.37
C ILE A 89 -5.57 4.63 3.23
N TRP A 90 -4.67 3.73 3.62
CA TRP A 90 -3.25 3.81 3.32
C TRP A 90 -2.89 2.67 2.38
N VAL A 91 -2.16 2.97 1.33
CA VAL A 91 -1.65 1.96 0.40
C VAL A 91 -0.15 2.16 0.25
N ILE A 92 0.63 1.16 0.63
CA ILE A 92 2.08 1.17 0.44
C ILE A 92 2.44 0.56 -0.92
N GLY A 93 3.51 1.03 -1.51
CA GLY A 93 4.06 0.49 -2.74
C GLY A 93 5.41 1.07 -3.09
N SER A 94 6.03 0.50 -4.11
CA SER A 94 7.29 0.97 -4.67
C SER A 94 7.08 1.58 -6.06
N TYR A 95 8.17 2.04 -6.69
CA TYR A 95 8.13 2.57 -8.06
C TYR A 95 7.55 1.58 -9.10
N HIS A 96 7.45 0.28 -8.78
CA HIS A 96 6.87 -0.71 -9.69
C HIS A 96 5.36 -0.55 -9.86
N ASN A 97 4.65 -0.17 -8.79
CA ASN A 97 3.20 -0.19 -8.76
C ASN A 97 2.54 1.12 -8.33
N ILE A 98 3.22 1.95 -7.53
CA ILE A 98 2.56 3.06 -6.82
C ILE A 98 1.90 4.08 -7.75
N PHE A 99 2.48 4.34 -8.92
CA PHE A 99 1.91 5.28 -9.90
C PHE A 99 0.59 4.77 -10.49
N ARG A 100 0.50 3.44 -10.73
CA ARG A 100 -0.73 2.80 -11.22
C ARG A 100 -1.79 2.76 -10.12
N VAL A 101 -1.39 2.39 -8.92
CA VAL A 101 -2.26 2.40 -7.74
C VAL A 101 -2.80 3.81 -7.50
N GLY A 102 -1.95 4.84 -7.53
CA GLY A 102 -2.35 6.23 -7.34
C GLY A 102 -3.36 6.72 -8.38
N LYS A 103 -3.13 6.37 -9.67
CA LYS A 103 -4.11 6.65 -10.72
C LYS A 103 -5.47 6.00 -10.41
N ILE A 104 -5.47 4.72 -10.08
CA ILE A 104 -6.72 3.97 -9.84
C ILE A 104 -7.43 4.49 -8.58
N VAL A 105 -6.70 4.84 -7.53
CA VAL A 105 -7.25 5.50 -6.33
C VAL A 105 -8.03 6.76 -6.73
N GLN A 106 -7.46 7.61 -7.60
CA GLN A 106 -8.13 8.82 -8.08
C GLN A 106 -9.32 8.51 -8.97
N ASP A 107 -9.18 7.59 -9.93
CA ASP A 107 -10.26 7.18 -10.86
C ASP A 107 -11.48 6.64 -10.11
N LEU A 108 -11.25 5.92 -9.00
CA LEU A 108 -12.31 5.41 -8.14
C LEU A 108 -12.93 6.49 -7.24
N GLY A 109 -12.42 7.73 -7.29
CA GLY A 109 -12.96 8.88 -6.55
C GLY A 109 -12.63 8.85 -5.06
N PHE A 110 -11.54 8.21 -4.65
CA PHE A 110 -10.90 8.54 -3.39
C PHE A 110 -10.29 9.94 -3.45
N TRP A 111 -10.11 10.57 -2.30
CA TRP A 111 -9.45 11.86 -2.21
C TRP A 111 -8.09 11.70 -1.55
N ILE A 112 -7.00 11.80 -2.36
CA ILE A 112 -5.64 11.70 -1.85
C ILE A 112 -5.36 12.91 -0.95
N LEU A 113 -4.89 12.64 0.26
CA LEU A 113 -4.52 13.62 1.28
C LEU A 113 -3.03 13.93 1.23
N ASN A 114 -2.21 12.87 1.18
CA ASN A 114 -0.76 12.94 1.00
C ASN A 114 -0.23 11.70 0.29
N ASP A 115 0.91 11.87 -0.34
CA ASP A 115 1.92 10.83 -0.52
C ASP A 115 2.94 10.96 0.61
N VAL A 116 3.29 9.84 1.22
CA VAL A 116 4.29 9.79 2.29
C VAL A 116 5.44 8.93 1.83
N ILE A 117 6.65 9.44 1.97
CA ILE A 117 7.89 8.75 1.60
C ILE A 117 8.50 8.14 2.86
N TRP A 118 8.54 6.82 2.90
CA TRP A 118 9.30 6.10 3.90
C TRP A 118 10.71 5.85 3.40
N ASN A 119 11.68 6.59 3.96
CA ASN A 119 13.10 6.41 3.66
C ASN A 119 13.64 5.17 4.39
N LYS A 120 14.24 4.26 3.63
CA LYS A 120 14.87 3.04 4.18
C LYS A 120 16.26 3.37 4.70
N ASN A 121 16.55 3.01 5.94
CA ASN A 121 17.88 3.23 6.53
C ASN A 121 18.95 2.31 5.93
N ASN A 122 18.56 1.13 5.47
CA ASN A 122 19.48 0.15 4.87
C ASN A 122 18.90 -0.43 3.57
N PRO A 123 18.82 0.38 2.49
CA PRO A 123 18.26 -0.07 1.23
C PRO A 123 19.20 -1.08 0.54
N MET A 124 18.63 -2.08 -0.10
CA MET A 124 19.40 -3.03 -0.90
C MET A 124 20.05 -2.32 -2.09
N PRO A 125 21.38 -2.41 -2.24
CA PRO A 125 22.08 -1.74 -3.33
C PRO A 125 21.71 -2.31 -4.69
N ASN A 126 21.84 -1.48 -5.74
CA ASN A 126 21.79 -1.96 -7.11
C ASN A 126 23.15 -2.59 -7.45
N PHE A 127 23.25 -3.92 -7.40
CA PHE A 127 24.51 -4.64 -7.57
C PHE A 127 25.17 -4.44 -8.96
N ARG A 128 24.41 -4.08 -9.97
CA ARG A 128 24.95 -3.81 -11.32
C ARG A 128 25.41 -2.38 -11.50
N GLY A 129 25.10 -1.47 -10.58
CA GLY A 129 25.46 -0.06 -10.68
C GLY A 129 24.85 0.67 -11.88
N THR A 130 23.75 0.16 -12.44
CA THR A 130 23.11 0.69 -13.66
C THR A 130 21.96 1.65 -13.40
N ARG A 131 21.57 1.82 -12.17
CA ARG A 131 20.51 2.73 -11.70
C ARG A 131 20.70 3.08 -10.23
N PHE A 132 19.96 4.05 -9.73
CA PHE A 132 19.96 4.41 -8.32
C PHE A 132 19.47 3.24 -7.43
N THR A 133 19.99 3.17 -6.21
CA THR A 133 19.46 2.32 -5.16
C THR A 133 18.04 2.76 -4.80
N ASN A 134 17.08 1.83 -4.79
CA ASN A 134 15.72 2.13 -4.34
C ASN A 134 15.67 2.27 -2.81
N ALA A 135 15.79 3.50 -2.33
CA ALA A 135 15.96 3.82 -0.92
C ALA A 135 14.67 4.24 -0.21
N HIS A 136 13.51 4.08 -0.84
CA HIS A 136 12.23 4.44 -0.22
C HIS A 136 11.08 3.56 -0.70
N GLU A 137 10.01 3.56 0.09
CA GLU A 137 8.67 3.17 -0.33
C GLU A 137 7.77 4.41 -0.29
N THR A 138 6.71 4.37 -1.08
CA THR A 138 5.69 5.44 -1.09
C THR A 138 4.39 4.92 -0.51
N LEU A 139 3.81 5.67 0.42
CA LEU A 139 2.49 5.39 0.96
C LEU A 139 1.51 6.45 0.47
N ILE A 140 0.43 6.04 -0.17
CA ILE A 140 -0.68 6.92 -0.51
C ILE A 140 -1.67 6.91 0.64
N TRP A 141 -1.91 8.08 1.24
CA TRP A 141 -2.98 8.28 2.20
C TRP A 141 -4.15 8.99 1.55
N ALA A 142 -5.33 8.37 1.59
CA ALA A 142 -6.52 8.91 0.97
C ALA A 142 -7.75 8.75 1.86
N SER A 143 -8.67 9.70 1.80
CA SER A 143 -10.01 9.56 2.37
C SER A 143 -10.97 8.94 1.36
N LYS A 144 -12.09 8.36 1.83
CA LYS A 144 -13.12 7.73 0.98
C LYS A 144 -13.62 8.66 -0.12
N SER A 145 -13.69 9.96 0.16
CA SER A 145 -14.11 11.00 -0.79
C SER A 145 -13.63 12.38 -0.33
N LYS A 146 -13.69 13.38 -1.23
CA LYS A 146 -13.40 14.79 -0.91
C LYS A 146 -14.25 15.34 0.24
N LYS A 147 -15.46 14.78 0.47
CA LYS A 147 -16.40 15.24 1.52
C LYS A 147 -16.20 14.52 2.86
N SER A 148 -15.30 13.54 2.93
CA SER A 148 -15.05 12.79 4.15
C SER A 148 -14.40 13.66 5.22
N LYS A 149 -14.90 13.52 6.46
CA LYS A 149 -14.30 14.15 7.65
C LYS A 149 -13.39 13.11 8.32
N TYR A 150 -12.21 12.89 7.72
CA TYR A 150 -11.23 11.93 8.22
C TYR A 150 -10.61 12.41 9.55
N THR A 151 -10.12 11.47 10.33
CA THR A 151 -9.39 11.76 11.59
C THR A 151 -7.91 11.96 11.31
N PHE A 152 -7.35 13.04 11.83
CA PHE A 152 -5.90 13.29 11.87
C PHE A 152 -5.52 13.81 13.26
N ASN A 153 -4.72 13.03 13.97
CA ASN A 153 -4.31 13.34 15.34
C ASN A 153 -3.12 14.31 15.35
N TYR A 154 -3.36 15.56 14.96
CA TYR A 154 -2.33 16.57 14.72
C TYR A 154 -1.36 16.75 15.90
N GLN A 155 -1.87 16.87 17.13
CA GLN A 155 -1.02 17.06 18.32
C GLN A 155 -0.15 15.82 18.61
N SER A 156 -0.72 14.62 18.51
CA SER A 156 0.04 13.37 18.66
C SER A 156 1.13 13.25 17.59
N MET A 157 0.84 13.64 16.36
CA MET A 157 1.85 13.63 15.29
C MET A 157 2.96 14.63 15.52
N LYS A 158 2.66 15.81 16.08
CA LYS A 158 3.68 16.80 16.48
C LYS A 158 4.63 16.26 17.55
N SER A 159 4.10 15.57 18.56
CA SER A 159 4.92 15.03 19.65
C SER A 159 5.96 13.99 19.19
N PHE A 160 5.77 13.39 18.01
CA PHE A 160 6.75 12.52 17.36
C PHE A 160 7.78 13.26 16.50
N ASN A 161 7.70 14.59 16.42
CA ASN A 161 8.55 15.41 15.55
C ASN A 161 8.97 16.71 16.27
N ASP A 162 9.44 16.59 17.50
CA ASP A 162 9.96 17.71 18.32
C ASP A 162 8.97 18.90 18.39
N ASP A 163 7.70 18.62 18.58
CA ASP A 163 6.60 19.58 18.57
C ASP A 163 6.43 20.40 17.28
N LEU A 164 7.11 19.99 16.21
CA LEU A 164 6.91 20.55 14.88
C LEU A 164 5.87 19.73 14.10
N GLN A 165 5.24 20.35 13.11
CA GLN A 165 4.33 19.63 12.23
C GLN A 165 5.03 18.46 11.54
N MET A 166 4.45 17.25 11.63
CA MET A 166 4.98 16.07 10.97
C MET A 166 5.04 16.27 9.46
N ARG A 167 6.15 15.86 8.87
CA ARG A 167 6.40 15.93 7.44
C ARG A 167 5.96 14.63 6.75
N SER A 168 5.79 14.69 5.43
CA SER A 168 5.48 13.51 4.60
C SER A 168 6.71 12.68 4.20
N THR A 169 7.86 12.92 4.82
CA THR A 169 9.08 12.12 4.68
C THR A 169 9.47 11.53 6.02
N TRP A 170 9.48 10.20 6.10
CA TRP A 170 9.70 9.46 7.34
C TRP A 170 10.97 8.64 7.27
N ASN A 171 11.82 8.75 8.28
CA ASN A 171 13.01 7.93 8.47
C ASN A 171 12.69 6.89 9.55
N LEU A 172 12.14 5.77 9.14
CA LEU A 172 11.82 4.64 10.02
C LEU A 172 12.85 3.51 9.82
N PRO A 173 13.17 2.76 10.89
CA PRO A 173 14.09 1.62 10.81
C PRO A 173 13.64 0.57 9.82
#